data_5cd425d3a0ed8d3504fb8ecebe967fc0
#
_entry.id   5cd425d3a0ed8d3504fb8ecebe967fc0
#
_cell.length_a   1.000
_cell.length_b   1.000
_cell.length_c   1.000
_cell.angle_alpha   90.00
_cell.angle_beta   90.00
_cell.angle_gamma   90.00
#
_symmetry.space_group_name_H-M   'P 1'
#
loop_
_entity.id
_entity.type
_entity.pdbx_description
1 polymer ?
#
loop_
_entity_poly.entity_id
_entity_poly.type
_entity_poly.pdbx_seq_one_letter_code
_entity_poly.pdbx_strand_id
1 'polypeptide(L)'
;MADGGRAYTGLLDDVQIYGGALTENEIQMVMAGSEVLSLAAALPEPANQATDVPRETALGWLAGDRADKHNVYFGTVLDDVRDADTTDPRGVLVAEGQDGSSHAPPELLDFNQMYYWRVDEVNAPPEAGIIKGDIWSFTTVNFIVVDDFENYSDFAPDDIFSTWIDGFGIETNGALIGYDEPDFDAGEHFVETSIVHGGRQSMPFFYENNMKHSQADRPLVGSATDWTANGVVDLSVWFRGNRPYVGGFVEEPAGTFMLAGSGADIWADADEFHFAFKQASGASAIIAKVESLDNTDPFAKAGVMIRDTLDANSRYAGVFVTPENGVRFQYRNTAGAITERSFAEGITAPQWVKLERTAGGLIRSYYSADGNTWTRFDLIQVAMQLPVYVGLAVTSHNAELTCQAEFSNVSLPNTSVSTEWTDQDVGMVSNHVEPMYLALNGKAVYHDDPNAVLTDAWAQWTVPLQAFGVQGVDLANVDTIAIGFGDKDNLRPGGSGTVFFDDIRLYRPQAAAGPAPVQVENFSFELPGTDKQRGFDNVRIEAASG
;
A
#
# COMPACT_ATOMS: atom_id res chain seq x y z
N MET A 1 -12.97 3.06 7.32
CA MET A 1 -14.28 3.20 8.02
C MET A 1 -13.97 3.62 9.45
N ALA A 2 -14.24 4.87 9.80
CA ALA A 2 -14.12 5.30 11.20
C ALA A 2 -15.12 4.51 12.01
N ASP A 3 -14.64 3.63 12.88
CA ASP A 3 -15.44 2.97 13.88
C ASP A 3 -16.04 4.06 14.76
N GLY A 4 -17.37 4.20 14.69
CA GLY A 4 -18.10 5.20 15.47
C GLY A 4 -17.91 4.91 16.95
N GLY A 5 -16.91 5.55 17.55
CA GLY A 5 -16.61 5.44 18.97
C GLY A 5 -17.89 5.63 19.79
N ARG A 6 -18.31 4.58 20.49
CA ARG A 6 -19.43 4.67 21.43
C ARG A 6 -18.98 5.57 22.57
N ALA A 7 -19.44 6.81 22.56
CA ALA A 7 -19.21 7.72 23.66
C ALA A 7 -19.87 7.15 24.92
N TYR A 8 -19.08 6.95 25.98
CA TYR A 8 -19.61 6.61 27.30
C TYR A 8 -20.20 7.86 27.92
N THR A 9 -21.47 7.79 28.31
CA THR A 9 -22.14 8.87 29.04
C THR A 9 -22.34 8.42 30.48
N GLY A 10 -21.45 8.82 31.40
CA GLY A 10 -21.47 8.46 32.79
C GLY A 10 -20.29 9.04 33.56
N LEU A 11 -20.23 8.79 34.85
CA LEU A 11 -19.06 9.10 35.68
C LEU A 11 -18.14 7.88 35.70
N LEU A 12 -16.84 8.12 35.48
CA LEU A 12 -15.78 7.12 35.65
C LEU A 12 -14.95 7.54 36.86
N ASP A 13 -14.66 6.58 37.74
CA ASP A 13 -13.80 6.72 38.90
C ASP A 13 -12.87 5.51 38.96
N ASP A 14 -11.66 5.68 39.49
CA ASP A 14 -10.64 4.63 39.71
C ASP A 14 -10.39 3.73 38.49
N VAL A 15 -10.06 4.34 37.31
CA VAL A 15 -9.69 3.59 36.12
C VAL A 15 -8.28 3.03 36.29
N GLN A 16 -8.15 1.72 36.26
CA GLN A 16 -6.85 1.01 36.32
C GLN A 16 -6.62 0.22 35.05
N ILE A 17 -5.37 0.22 34.55
CA ILE A 17 -4.94 -0.50 33.35
C ILE A 17 -3.89 -1.52 33.78
N TYR A 18 -4.09 -2.78 33.39
CA TYR A 18 -3.20 -3.89 33.70
C TYR A 18 -2.53 -4.39 32.42
N GLY A 19 -1.27 -4.83 32.53
CA GLY A 19 -0.49 -5.36 31.42
C GLY A 19 -0.90 -6.77 30.95
N GLY A 20 -1.89 -7.40 31.63
CA GLY A 20 -2.40 -8.74 31.31
C GLY A 20 -3.85 -8.93 31.75
N ALA A 21 -4.44 -10.08 31.37
CA ALA A 21 -5.78 -10.46 31.83
C ALA A 21 -5.74 -10.85 33.31
N LEU A 22 -6.59 -10.22 34.12
CA LEU A 22 -6.74 -10.55 35.52
C LEU A 22 -7.59 -11.82 35.71
N THR A 23 -7.19 -12.65 36.65
CA THR A 23 -8.02 -13.78 37.16
C THR A 23 -9.22 -13.27 37.94
N GLU A 24 -10.23 -14.12 38.14
CA GLU A 24 -11.42 -13.76 38.94
C GLU A 24 -11.06 -13.32 40.37
N ASN A 25 -10.07 -13.97 41.01
CA ASN A 25 -9.59 -13.59 42.33
C ASN A 25 -8.90 -12.21 42.32
N GLU A 26 -8.07 -11.92 41.31
CA GLU A 26 -7.43 -10.61 41.16
C GLU A 26 -8.47 -9.51 40.93
N ILE A 27 -9.49 -9.75 40.11
CA ILE A 27 -10.61 -8.81 39.94
C ILE A 27 -11.29 -8.53 41.27
N GLN A 28 -11.52 -9.57 42.11
CA GLN A 28 -12.10 -9.39 43.45
C GLN A 28 -11.18 -8.59 44.37
N MET A 29 -9.86 -8.78 44.28
CA MET A 29 -8.89 -7.99 45.06
C MET A 29 -8.91 -6.52 44.64
N VAL A 30 -8.92 -6.24 43.33
CA VAL A 30 -9.06 -4.86 42.80
C VAL A 30 -10.36 -4.21 43.29
N MET A 31 -11.48 -4.93 43.20
CA MET A 31 -12.77 -4.45 43.71
C MET A 31 -12.78 -4.19 45.21
N ALA A 32 -11.94 -4.89 45.98
CA ALA A 32 -11.73 -4.68 47.39
C ALA A 32 -10.73 -3.54 47.72
N GLY A 33 -10.21 -2.86 46.71
CA GLY A 33 -9.22 -1.78 46.85
C GLY A 33 -7.80 -2.28 47.13
N SER A 34 -7.49 -3.56 46.80
CA SER A 34 -6.16 -4.13 46.92
C SER A 34 -5.42 -4.02 45.61
N GLU A 35 -4.13 -3.72 45.67
CA GLU A 35 -3.26 -3.78 44.48
C GLU A 35 -3.04 -5.23 44.03
N VAL A 36 -3.14 -5.49 42.76
CA VAL A 36 -2.69 -6.74 42.12
C VAL A 36 -1.28 -6.52 41.59
N LEU A 37 -0.33 -7.15 42.24
CA LEU A 37 1.09 -7.08 41.84
C LEU A 37 1.39 -8.16 40.80
N SER A 38 1.96 -7.77 39.68
CA SER A 38 2.58 -8.70 38.74
C SER A 38 3.99 -9.02 39.25
N LEU A 39 4.20 -10.20 39.83
CA LEU A 39 5.51 -10.55 40.38
C LEU A 39 6.46 -11.19 39.35
N ALA A 40 5.95 -11.67 38.23
CA ALA A 40 6.72 -12.23 37.12
C ALA A 40 6.99 -11.20 36.04
N ALA A 41 8.04 -11.40 35.28
CA ALA A 41 8.33 -10.64 34.07
C ALA A 41 7.18 -10.76 33.04
N ALA A 42 6.88 -9.66 32.33
CA ALA A 42 5.79 -9.58 31.37
C ALA A 42 6.20 -8.79 30.11
N LEU A 43 5.31 -8.71 29.11
CA LEU A 43 5.50 -7.94 27.88
C LEU A 43 6.86 -8.23 27.20
N PRO A 44 7.08 -9.46 26.75
CA PRO A 44 8.36 -9.82 26.11
C PRO A 44 8.57 -9.08 24.80
N GLU A 45 9.80 -8.63 24.58
CA GLU A 45 10.32 -8.08 23.33
C GLU A 45 11.53 -8.91 22.91
N PRO A 46 11.51 -9.64 21.80
CA PRO A 46 10.42 -9.81 20.83
C PRO A 46 9.15 -10.40 21.46
N ALA A 47 7.99 -10.02 20.86
CA ALA A 47 6.70 -10.55 21.31
C ALA A 47 6.68 -12.09 21.29
N ASN A 48 5.95 -12.71 22.22
CA ASN A 48 5.89 -14.17 22.28
C ASN A 48 5.33 -14.74 20.96
N GLN A 49 6.03 -15.73 20.39
CA GLN A 49 5.77 -16.38 19.11
C GLN A 49 5.96 -15.45 17.88
N ALA A 50 6.69 -14.35 18.03
CA ALA A 50 7.07 -13.49 16.91
C ALA A 50 7.86 -14.28 15.86
N THR A 51 7.62 -13.97 14.59
CA THR A 51 8.37 -14.47 13.43
C THR A 51 9.16 -13.35 12.79
N ASP A 52 10.12 -13.71 11.94
CA ASP A 52 10.94 -12.74 11.19
C ASP A 52 11.66 -11.73 12.09
N VAL A 53 12.06 -12.18 13.29
CA VAL A 53 12.81 -11.36 14.24
C VAL A 53 14.23 -11.13 13.73
N PRO A 54 14.75 -9.90 13.70
CA PRO A 54 16.14 -9.62 13.34
C PRO A 54 17.14 -10.42 14.18
N ARG A 55 18.24 -10.82 13.56
CA ARG A 55 19.28 -11.62 14.22
C ARG A 55 20.09 -10.87 15.27
N GLU A 56 20.05 -9.55 15.21
CA GLU A 56 20.72 -8.61 16.12
C GLU A 56 19.83 -8.23 17.33
N THR A 57 18.68 -8.89 17.47
CA THR A 57 17.68 -8.50 18.48
C THR A 57 18.21 -8.65 19.89
N ALA A 58 17.83 -7.72 20.76
CA ALA A 58 17.95 -7.85 22.19
C ALA A 58 16.63 -8.35 22.79
N LEU A 59 16.70 -9.13 23.85
CA LEU A 59 15.55 -9.51 24.66
C LEU A 59 15.20 -8.37 25.60
N GLY A 60 13.93 -7.99 25.67
CA GLY A 60 13.41 -6.97 26.57
C GLY A 60 12.16 -7.47 27.30
N TRP A 61 11.87 -6.96 28.49
CA TRP A 61 10.67 -7.32 29.26
C TRP A 61 10.27 -6.21 30.22
N LEU A 62 9.04 -6.23 30.64
CA LEU A 62 8.59 -5.44 31.80
C LEU A 62 8.89 -6.24 33.06
N ALA A 63 9.68 -5.67 33.96
CA ALA A 63 10.01 -6.28 35.25
C ALA A 63 8.75 -6.46 36.13
N GLY A 64 8.74 -7.50 36.94
CA GLY A 64 7.74 -7.67 37.98
C GLY A 64 7.82 -6.56 39.03
N ASP A 65 6.70 -6.22 39.66
CA ASP A 65 6.56 -5.08 40.59
C ASP A 65 7.52 -5.09 41.79
N ARG A 66 8.10 -6.25 42.11
CA ARG A 66 9.06 -6.41 43.23
C ARG A 66 10.41 -6.98 42.80
N ALA A 67 10.67 -7.01 41.51
CA ALA A 67 11.94 -7.48 40.97
C ALA A 67 13.08 -6.56 41.40
N ASP A 68 14.10 -7.13 42.00
CA ASP A 68 15.38 -6.47 42.32
C ASP A 68 16.47 -6.87 41.30
N LYS A 69 16.43 -8.09 40.85
CA LYS A 69 17.35 -8.67 39.87
C LYS A 69 16.61 -9.65 38.95
N HIS A 70 17.25 -9.99 37.84
CA HIS A 70 16.71 -10.87 36.80
C HIS A 70 17.68 -12.01 36.48
N ASN A 71 17.17 -13.25 36.40
CA ASN A 71 17.91 -14.38 35.82
C ASN A 71 17.34 -14.67 34.44
N VAL A 72 18.16 -14.56 33.40
CA VAL A 72 17.73 -14.73 32.01
C VAL A 72 18.18 -16.08 31.48
N TYR A 73 17.24 -16.86 30.98
CA TYR A 73 17.44 -18.14 30.32
C TYR A 73 17.10 -18.01 28.86
N PHE A 74 18.03 -18.43 27.97
CA PHE A 74 17.88 -18.29 26.53
C PHE A 74 18.54 -19.47 25.81
N GLY A 75 17.86 -20.08 24.84
CA GLY A 75 18.38 -21.22 24.09
C GLY A 75 17.43 -21.72 23.01
N THR A 76 17.85 -22.75 22.29
CA THR A 76 17.10 -23.34 21.18
C THR A 76 16.29 -24.59 21.56
N VAL A 77 16.46 -25.09 22.79
CA VAL A 77 15.78 -26.30 23.30
C VAL A 77 14.77 -25.88 24.39
N LEU A 78 13.49 -26.06 24.11
CA LEU A 78 12.40 -25.68 25.02
C LEU A 78 12.56 -26.32 26.41
N ASP A 79 12.85 -27.62 26.45
CA ASP A 79 12.97 -28.38 27.72
C ASP A 79 14.13 -27.87 28.60
N ASP A 80 15.22 -27.44 27.99
CA ASP A 80 16.34 -26.86 28.73
C ASP A 80 15.98 -25.53 29.34
N VAL A 81 15.34 -24.63 28.56
CA VAL A 81 14.88 -23.31 29.05
C VAL A 81 13.78 -23.48 30.12
N ARG A 82 12.89 -24.47 29.96
CA ARG A 82 11.83 -24.75 30.93
C ARG A 82 12.37 -25.23 32.27
N ASP A 83 13.29 -26.16 32.23
CA ASP A 83 13.71 -26.93 33.42
C ASP A 83 14.95 -26.36 34.11
N ALA A 84 15.70 -25.45 33.45
CA ALA A 84 16.88 -24.82 34.04
C ALA A 84 16.56 -24.02 35.30
N ASP A 85 17.52 -23.95 36.19
CA ASP A 85 17.57 -23.07 37.35
C ASP A 85 19.04 -22.63 37.63
N THR A 86 19.26 -21.85 38.67
CA THR A 86 20.62 -21.37 39.04
C THR A 86 21.54 -22.50 39.53
N THR A 87 21.01 -23.66 39.94
CA THR A 87 21.77 -24.82 40.39
C THR A 87 22.03 -25.85 39.29
N ASP A 88 21.14 -25.88 38.28
CA ASP A 88 21.27 -26.66 37.04
C ASP A 88 20.97 -25.77 35.83
N PRO A 89 21.94 -24.96 35.38
CA PRO A 89 21.71 -23.95 34.33
C PRO A 89 21.55 -24.53 32.92
N ARG A 90 21.78 -25.82 32.67
CA ARG A 90 21.65 -26.56 31.39
C ARG A 90 22.28 -25.85 30.19
N GLY A 91 23.20 -24.92 30.42
CA GLY A 91 23.85 -24.15 29.38
C GLY A 91 22.98 -23.04 28.78
N VAL A 92 21.81 -22.73 29.36
CA VAL A 92 20.86 -21.71 28.87
C VAL A 92 20.70 -20.51 29.81
N LEU A 93 21.30 -20.52 31.01
CA LEU A 93 21.36 -19.34 31.89
C LEU A 93 22.40 -18.37 31.31
N VAL A 94 21.94 -17.30 30.65
CA VAL A 94 22.79 -16.33 29.95
C VAL A 94 23.10 -15.10 30.79
N ALA A 95 22.28 -14.82 31.81
CA ALA A 95 22.56 -13.79 32.80
C ALA A 95 21.97 -14.21 34.15
N GLU A 96 22.77 -14.03 35.24
CA GLU A 96 22.35 -14.29 36.60
C GLU A 96 22.42 -13.00 37.43
N GLY A 97 21.28 -12.61 38.01
CA GLY A 97 21.21 -11.45 38.89
C GLY A 97 21.50 -10.10 38.22
N GLN A 98 21.17 -9.94 36.95
CA GLN A 98 21.32 -8.63 36.25
C GLN A 98 20.34 -7.58 36.76
N ASP A 99 20.73 -6.30 36.67
CA ASP A 99 19.90 -5.16 37.14
C ASP A 99 18.89 -4.67 36.08
N GLY A 100 19.21 -4.81 34.80
CA GLY A 100 18.41 -4.26 33.72
C GLY A 100 17.41 -5.25 33.16
N SER A 101 16.29 -4.77 32.67
CA SER A 101 15.23 -5.55 32.00
C SER A 101 15.45 -5.72 30.49
N SER A 102 16.71 -5.86 30.06
CA SER A 102 17.10 -6.15 28.68
C SER A 102 18.37 -7.00 28.66
N HIS A 103 18.45 -7.95 27.70
CA HIS A 103 19.63 -8.78 27.48
C HIS A 103 19.90 -8.92 25.99
N ALA A 104 21.10 -8.52 25.55
CA ALA A 104 21.55 -8.71 24.18
C ALA A 104 22.37 -10.00 24.08
N PRO A 105 22.01 -10.98 23.24
CA PRO A 105 22.86 -12.12 22.94
C PRO A 105 24.24 -11.65 22.45
N PRO A 106 25.34 -12.30 22.88
CA PRO A 106 26.71 -11.84 22.57
C PRO A 106 27.10 -12.07 21.09
N GLU A 107 26.38 -12.94 20.40
CA GLU A 107 26.63 -13.30 19.00
C GLU A 107 25.32 -13.13 18.19
N LEU A 108 25.47 -12.95 16.87
CA LEU A 108 24.35 -12.96 15.96
C LEU A 108 23.59 -14.29 16.04
N LEU A 109 22.28 -14.21 16.15
CA LEU A 109 21.42 -15.38 16.16
C LEU A 109 21.46 -16.11 14.81
N ASP A 110 21.21 -17.42 14.81
CA ASP A 110 21.13 -18.20 13.59
C ASP A 110 19.89 -17.83 12.76
N PHE A 111 19.97 -18.01 11.45
CA PHE A 111 18.84 -17.81 10.54
C PHE A 111 17.77 -18.89 10.73
N ASN A 112 16.50 -18.47 10.61
CA ASN A 112 15.34 -19.37 10.64
C ASN A 112 15.37 -20.32 11.86
N GLN A 113 15.85 -19.82 12.98
CA GLN A 113 15.99 -20.58 14.21
C GLN A 113 14.94 -20.15 15.22
N MET A 114 14.22 -21.11 15.77
CA MET A 114 13.34 -20.86 16.91
C MET A 114 14.17 -20.82 18.19
N TYR A 115 14.00 -19.75 18.94
CA TYR A 115 14.58 -19.53 20.25
C TYR A 115 13.49 -19.51 21.30
N TYR A 116 13.83 -20.02 22.49
CA TYR A 116 13.00 -19.98 23.69
C TYR A 116 13.73 -19.18 24.75
N TRP A 117 12.99 -18.43 25.53
CA TRP A 117 13.57 -17.67 26.62
C TRP A 117 12.61 -17.48 27.77
N ARG A 118 13.14 -17.19 28.94
CA ARG A 118 12.41 -16.99 30.18
C ARG A 118 13.21 -16.05 31.08
N VAL A 119 12.50 -15.22 31.85
CA VAL A 119 13.10 -14.37 32.87
C VAL A 119 12.52 -14.76 34.22
N ASP A 120 13.39 -15.21 35.15
CA ASP A 120 13.00 -15.45 36.51
C ASP A 120 13.31 -14.20 37.35
N GLU A 121 12.33 -13.64 38.01
CA GLU A 121 12.48 -12.46 38.85
C GLU A 121 13.04 -12.82 40.22
N VAL A 122 14.10 -12.16 40.64
CA VAL A 122 14.68 -12.25 41.96
C VAL A 122 14.15 -11.10 42.81
N ASN A 123 13.20 -11.38 43.69
CA ASN A 123 12.50 -10.34 44.45
C ASN A 123 13.28 -9.90 45.69
N ALA A 124 13.17 -8.61 46.00
CA ALA A 124 13.70 -8.02 47.21
C ALA A 124 12.86 -8.39 48.47
N PRO A 125 13.47 -8.37 49.70
CA PRO A 125 12.70 -8.51 50.95
C PRO A 125 11.54 -7.49 51.01
N PRO A 126 10.41 -7.83 51.67
CA PRO A 126 10.19 -8.98 52.57
C PRO A 126 9.82 -10.28 51.88
N GLU A 127 9.52 -10.28 50.59
CA GLU A 127 9.10 -11.45 49.81
C GLU A 127 10.28 -11.98 48.98
N ALA A 128 11.45 -12.05 49.60
CA ALA A 128 12.66 -12.55 48.97
C ALA A 128 12.45 -13.95 48.39
N GLY A 129 12.80 -14.14 47.11
CA GLY A 129 12.68 -15.41 46.43
C GLY A 129 12.77 -15.24 44.91
N ILE A 130 12.84 -16.37 44.23
CA ILE A 130 12.84 -16.40 42.77
C ILE A 130 11.43 -16.72 42.28
N ILE A 131 10.87 -15.86 41.48
CA ILE A 131 9.60 -16.09 40.79
C ILE A 131 9.93 -16.53 39.36
N LYS A 132 9.62 -17.78 39.05
CA LYS A 132 9.85 -18.37 37.73
C LYS A 132 8.88 -17.72 36.73
N GLY A 133 9.44 -17.19 35.64
CA GLY A 133 8.67 -16.54 34.59
C GLY A 133 8.04 -17.50 33.59
N ASP A 134 7.23 -16.95 32.72
CA ASP A 134 6.67 -17.64 31.56
C ASP A 134 7.75 -17.89 30.50
N ILE A 135 7.53 -18.91 29.67
CA ILE A 135 8.41 -19.21 28.56
C ILE A 135 7.88 -18.51 27.32
N TRP A 136 8.71 -17.70 26.71
CA TRP A 136 8.45 -17.05 25.44
C TRP A 136 9.29 -17.65 24.34
N SER A 137 8.86 -17.45 23.10
CA SER A 137 9.58 -17.91 21.93
C SER A 137 9.49 -16.90 20.79
N PHE A 138 10.48 -16.97 19.89
CA PHE A 138 10.43 -16.28 18.62
C PHE A 138 11.24 -17.05 17.57
N THR A 139 11.02 -16.74 16.29
CA THR A 139 11.81 -17.29 15.19
C THR A 139 12.49 -16.16 14.44
N THR A 140 13.78 -16.31 14.19
CA THR A 140 14.59 -15.34 13.47
C THR A 140 14.30 -15.36 11.96
N VAL A 141 14.64 -14.24 11.29
CA VAL A 141 14.54 -14.09 9.83
C VAL A 141 15.27 -15.20 9.07
N ASN A 142 14.78 -15.54 7.88
CA ASN A 142 15.42 -16.43 6.91
C ASN A 142 16.05 -15.68 5.72
N PHE A 143 16.26 -14.39 5.86
CA PHE A 143 16.73 -13.52 4.77
C PHE A 143 17.77 -12.51 5.25
N ILE A 144 18.45 -11.91 4.28
CA ILE A 144 19.29 -10.72 4.46
C ILE A 144 18.58 -9.57 3.75
N VAL A 145 18.47 -8.43 4.40
CA VAL A 145 17.94 -7.21 3.80
C VAL A 145 18.96 -6.62 2.84
N VAL A 146 18.57 -6.39 1.59
CA VAL A 146 19.33 -5.59 0.63
C VAL A 146 18.90 -4.13 0.75
N ASP A 147 17.60 -3.88 0.76
CA ASP A 147 16.99 -2.58 1.04
C ASP A 147 15.54 -2.78 1.51
N ASP A 148 15.17 -2.22 2.63
CA ASP A 148 13.81 -2.21 3.17
C ASP A 148 13.18 -0.81 3.14
N PHE A 149 13.89 0.15 2.57
CA PHE A 149 13.53 1.56 2.43
C PHE A 149 13.27 2.33 3.73
N GLU A 150 13.45 1.71 4.90
CA GLU A 150 13.10 2.28 6.21
C GLU A 150 14.08 3.34 6.74
N ASN A 151 15.25 3.47 6.12
CA ASN A 151 16.32 4.33 6.59
C ASN A 151 16.49 5.62 5.77
N TYR A 152 15.59 5.88 4.81
CA TYR A 152 15.66 7.10 4.01
C TYR A 152 15.04 8.29 4.73
N SER A 153 15.61 9.47 4.46
CA SER A 153 15.13 10.77 4.94
C SER A 153 15.02 11.76 3.77
N ASP A 154 14.50 12.94 4.05
CA ASP A 154 14.41 14.02 3.05
C ASP A 154 15.72 14.82 2.90
N PHE A 155 16.82 14.37 3.51
CA PHE A 155 18.09 15.10 3.55
C PHE A 155 19.27 14.21 3.22
N ALA A 156 20.18 14.73 2.36
CA ALA A 156 21.43 14.07 2.06
C ALA A 156 22.31 13.91 3.33
N PRO A 157 23.05 12.80 3.48
CA PRO A 157 23.27 11.72 2.48
C PRO A 157 22.25 10.59 2.55
N ASP A 158 21.23 10.71 3.42
CA ASP A 158 20.27 9.63 3.69
C ASP A 158 18.98 9.77 2.83
N ASP A 159 19.00 10.66 1.81
CA ASP A 159 17.93 10.71 0.81
C ASP A 159 18.01 9.51 -0.16
N ILE A 160 16.87 9.15 -0.73
CA ILE A 160 16.77 7.98 -1.63
C ILE A 160 17.64 8.13 -2.88
N PHE A 161 17.83 9.36 -3.37
CA PHE A 161 18.62 9.67 -4.57
C PHE A 161 20.12 9.48 -4.37
N SER A 162 20.61 9.55 -3.14
CA SER A 162 22.01 9.25 -2.79
C SER A 162 22.32 7.75 -2.87
N THR A 163 21.30 6.90 -2.86
CA THR A 163 21.44 5.42 -2.87
C THR A 163 20.97 4.81 -4.19
N TRP A 164 19.81 5.22 -4.70
CA TRP A 164 19.24 4.76 -5.97
C TRP A 164 19.46 5.81 -7.05
N ILE A 165 20.30 5.48 -8.03
CA ILE A 165 20.67 6.38 -9.13
C ILE A 165 19.72 6.13 -10.28
N ASP A 166 18.88 7.09 -10.61
CA ASP A 166 17.83 7.02 -11.62
C ASP A 166 18.22 7.65 -12.98
N GLY A 167 17.22 7.96 -13.80
CA GLY A 167 17.39 8.57 -15.11
C GLY A 167 17.38 10.09 -15.13
N PHE A 168 17.38 10.76 -14.00
CA PHE A 168 17.29 12.22 -13.96
C PHE A 168 18.42 12.88 -14.78
N GLY A 169 18.03 13.68 -15.77
CA GLY A 169 18.96 14.33 -16.68
C GLY A 169 19.54 13.43 -17.78
N ILE A 170 19.10 12.16 -17.92
CA ILE A 170 19.54 11.22 -18.95
C ILE A 170 18.41 11.03 -19.98
N GLU A 171 18.56 11.55 -21.19
CA GLU A 171 17.50 11.57 -22.21
C GLU A 171 16.97 10.17 -22.60
N THR A 172 17.78 9.13 -22.50
CA THR A 172 17.41 7.74 -22.86
C THR A 172 16.90 6.91 -21.70
N ASN A 173 16.93 7.45 -20.48
CA ASN A 173 16.45 6.79 -19.27
C ASN A 173 15.28 7.58 -18.69
N GLY A 174 14.10 6.99 -18.70
CA GLY A 174 12.85 7.60 -18.20
C GLY A 174 12.52 7.26 -16.75
N ALA A 175 13.47 6.69 -15.98
CA ALA A 175 13.27 6.40 -14.56
C ALA A 175 13.38 7.66 -13.73
N LEU A 176 12.44 7.85 -12.82
CA LEU A 176 12.55 8.77 -11.69
C LEU A 176 12.19 8.01 -10.41
N ILE A 177 13.02 8.17 -9.39
CA ILE A 177 12.83 7.57 -8.08
C ILE A 177 12.41 8.66 -7.10
N GLY A 178 11.49 8.34 -6.21
CA GLY A 178 10.99 9.32 -5.24
C GLY A 178 10.02 10.33 -5.87
N TYR A 179 9.30 11.04 -5.03
CA TYR A 179 8.42 12.12 -5.46
C TYR A 179 9.23 13.36 -5.82
N ASP A 180 8.80 14.07 -6.86
CA ASP A 180 9.39 15.33 -7.28
C ASP A 180 8.73 16.49 -6.51
N GLU A 181 9.54 17.39 -5.96
CA GLU A 181 9.09 18.59 -5.24
C GLU A 181 8.00 18.36 -4.17
N PRO A 182 8.20 17.43 -3.19
CA PRO A 182 7.23 17.21 -2.14
C PRO A 182 7.01 18.45 -1.27
N ASP A 183 5.78 18.68 -0.83
CA ASP A 183 5.44 19.73 0.13
C ASP A 183 5.71 19.24 1.57
N PHE A 184 6.92 19.48 2.06
CA PHE A 184 7.32 19.09 3.42
C PHE A 184 6.49 19.76 4.52
N ASP A 185 5.93 20.95 4.28
CA ASP A 185 5.05 21.62 5.23
C ASP A 185 3.68 20.90 5.33
N ALA A 186 3.27 20.21 4.28
CA ALA A 186 2.11 19.32 4.25
C ALA A 186 2.42 17.90 4.78
N GLY A 187 3.68 17.60 5.09
CA GLY A 187 4.12 16.27 5.54
C GLY A 187 4.33 15.27 4.40
N GLU A 188 4.56 15.76 3.18
CA GLU A 188 4.99 14.91 2.07
C GLU A 188 6.50 14.63 2.16
N HIS A 189 6.94 13.52 1.58
CA HIS A 189 8.33 13.04 1.61
C HIS A 189 8.79 12.63 0.21
N PHE A 190 10.09 12.48 0.00
CA PHE A 190 10.60 11.87 -1.24
C PHE A 190 10.22 10.41 -1.38
N VAL A 191 10.09 9.68 -0.27
CA VAL A 191 9.62 8.29 -0.24
C VAL A 191 8.11 8.21 -0.02
N GLU A 192 7.49 7.09 -0.40
CA GLU A 192 6.08 6.82 -0.15
C GLU A 192 5.88 6.34 1.29
N THR A 193 4.87 6.87 1.98
CA THR A 193 4.57 6.54 3.40
C THR A 193 3.14 6.00 3.62
N SER A 194 2.32 5.98 2.57
CA SER A 194 0.93 5.50 2.63
C SER A 194 0.74 4.16 1.93
N ILE A 195 1.47 3.94 0.82
CA ILE A 195 1.47 2.70 0.04
C ILE A 195 2.74 1.92 0.38
N VAL A 196 2.73 1.21 1.50
CA VAL A 196 3.86 0.44 2.02
C VAL A 196 3.50 -1.05 2.14
N HIS A 197 4.48 -1.94 1.95
CA HIS A 197 4.32 -3.38 2.21
C HIS A 197 4.70 -3.71 3.64
N GLY A 198 5.89 -3.32 4.05
CA GLY A 198 6.40 -3.47 5.40
C GLY A 198 6.84 -2.14 6.01
N GLY A 199 6.98 -2.06 7.34
CA GLY A 199 7.49 -0.86 7.99
C GLY A 199 6.66 0.40 7.76
N ARG A 200 7.30 1.47 7.27
CA ARG A 200 6.72 2.81 7.15
C ARG A 200 6.98 3.49 5.82
N GLN A 201 7.87 2.96 4.98
CA GLN A 201 8.31 3.59 3.74
C GLN A 201 8.40 2.56 2.61
N SER A 202 8.15 3.02 1.39
CA SER A 202 8.43 2.29 0.16
C SER A 202 9.00 3.23 -0.91
N MET A 203 9.57 2.68 -1.97
CA MET A 203 10.15 3.44 -3.07
C MET A 203 9.13 3.63 -4.19
N PRO A 204 8.64 4.86 -4.46
CA PRO A 204 7.92 5.13 -5.70
C PRO A 204 8.92 5.20 -6.86
N PHE A 205 8.64 4.42 -7.90
CA PHE A 205 9.41 4.37 -9.14
C PHE A 205 8.52 4.77 -10.30
N PHE A 206 8.79 5.92 -10.91
CA PHE A 206 8.11 6.42 -12.10
C PHE A 206 8.89 5.98 -13.35
N TYR A 207 8.19 5.39 -14.31
CA TYR A 207 8.79 5.03 -15.61
C TYR A 207 8.12 5.76 -16.77
N GLU A 208 8.91 6.17 -17.75
CA GLU A 208 8.46 6.78 -19.02
C GLU A 208 9.31 6.21 -20.14
N ASN A 209 8.72 5.29 -20.92
CA ASN A 209 9.45 4.48 -21.91
C ASN A 209 9.19 4.89 -23.37
N ASN A 210 8.64 6.08 -23.64
CA ASN A 210 8.46 6.54 -25.02
C ASN A 210 9.82 6.81 -25.68
N MET A 211 10.32 5.86 -26.49
CA MET A 211 11.67 5.86 -27.06
C MET A 211 12.79 5.88 -26.00
N LYS A 212 12.50 5.37 -24.81
CA LYS A 212 13.43 5.27 -23.67
C LYS A 212 13.31 3.88 -23.03
N HIS A 213 14.17 3.60 -22.08
CA HIS A 213 13.99 2.60 -21.05
C HIS A 213 13.98 3.30 -19.69
N SER A 214 13.54 2.64 -18.64
CA SER A 214 13.61 3.19 -17.28
C SER A 214 14.39 2.23 -16.41
N GLN A 215 15.49 2.70 -15.79
CA GLN A 215 16.32 1.91 -14.88
C GLN A 215 16.85 2.77 -13.76
N ALA A 216 16.75 2.28 -12.53
CA ALA A 216 17.45 2.81 -11.38
C ALA A 216 18.44 1.79 -10.84
N ASP A 217 19.65 2.24 -10.54
CA ASP A 217 20.79 1.43 -10.10
C ASP A 217 21.12 1.73 -8.63
N ARG A 218 21.30 0.69 -7.83
CA ARG A 218 21.81 0.78 -6.47
C ARG A 218 23.20 0.16 -6.40
N PRO A 219 24.26 0.96 -6.23
CA PRO A 219 25.60 0.46 -5.99
C PRO A 219 25.69 -0.28 -4.64
N LEU A 220 26.43 -1.37 -4.63
CA LEU A 220 26.70 -2.17 -3.43
C LEU A 220 28.18 -2.06 -3.06
N VAL A 221 28.48 -2.05 -1.78
CA VAL A 221 29.86 -1.90 -1.29
C VAL A 221 30.14 -2.85 -0.10
N GLY A 222 31.40 -3.21 0.04
CA GLY A 222 31.88 -4.00 1.18
C GLY A 222 31.25 -5.40 1.27
N SER A 223 30.74 -5.79 2.41
CA SER A 223 30.13 -7.11 2.63
C SER A 223 28.81 -7.31 1.89
N ALA A 224 28.16 -6.25 1.42
CA ALA A 224 26.93 -6.33 0.65
C ALA A 224 27.13 -6.84 -0.78
N THR A 225 28.37 -6.96 -1.26
CA THR A 225 28.67 -7.44 -2.61
C THR A 225 28.75 -8.95 -2.74
N ASP A 226 28.93 -9.69 -1.64
CA ASP A 226 29.03 -11.16 -1.66
C ASP A 226 27.68 -11.83 -1.41
N TRP A 227 26.98 -12.16 -2.49
CA TRP A 227 25.70 -12.85 -2.48
C TRP A 227 25.83 -14.38 -2.47
N THR A 228 27.03 -14.91 -2.30
CA THR A 228 27.27 -16.33 -2.01
C THR A 228 27.38 -16.60 -0.50
N ALA A 229 27.61 -15.54 0.27
CA ALA A 229 27.68 -15.62 1.71
C ALA A 229 26.33 -16.04 2.33
N ASN A 230 26.40 -16.64 3.54
CA ASN A 230 25.24 -17.03 4.33
C ASN A 230 24.27 -18.02 3.65
N GLY A 231 24.63 -18.60 2.49
CA GLY A 231 23.85 -19.62 1.80
C GLY A 231 22.52 -19.12 1.22
N VAL A 232 22.44 -17.86 0.80
CA VAL A 232 21.27 -17.31 0.10
C VAL A 232 21.21 -17.86 -1.32
N VAL A 233 19.99 -18.01 -1.85
CA VAL A 233 19.73 -18.62 -3.16
C VAL A 233 18.77 -17.83 -4.02
N ASP A 234 17.93 -16.99 -3.41
CA ASP A 234 16.89 -16.24 -4.08
C ASP A 234 16.98 -14.75 -3.76
N LEU A 235 16.80 -13.91 -4.78
CA LEU A 235 16.52 -12.49 -4.65
C LEU A 235 15.00 -12.29 -4.69
N SER A 236 14.47 -11.56 -3.74
CA SER A 236 13.05 -11.22 -3.69
C SER A 236 12.86 -9.71 -3.56
N VAL A 237 11.82 -9.21 -4.19
CA VAL A 237 11.34 -7.83 -4.05
C VAL A 237 9.83 -7.84 -3.96
N TRP A 238 9.27 -7.01 -3.10
CA TRP A 238 7.85 -6.72 -3.13
C TRP A 238 7.59 -5.52 -4.02
N PHE A 239 6.53 -5.62 -4.84
CA PHE A 239 6.14 -4.56 -5.74
C PHE A 239 4.62 -4.41 -5.79
N ARG A 240 4.18 -3.20 -6.11
CA ARG A 240 2.79 -2.86 -6.37
C ARG A 240 2.72 -1.84 -7.48
N GLY A 241 2.04 -2.18 -8.57
CA GLY A 241 1.74 -1.26 -9.65
C GLY A 241 0.37 -0.59 -9.49
N ASN A 242 -0.15 -0.12 -10.59
CA ASN A 242 -1.49 0.45 -10.69
C ASN A 242 -2.26 -0.25 -11.82
N ARG A 243 -3.59 -0.19 -11.75
CA ARG A 243 -4.46 -0.75 -12.79
C ARG A 243 -4.13 -0.19 -14.17
N PRO A 244 -4.46 -0.90 -15.25
CA PRO A 244 -4.26 -0.37 -16.59
C PRO A 244 -5.12 0.88 -16.80
N TYR A 245 -4.67 1.73 -17.71
CA TYR A 245 -5.49 2.78 -18.26
C TYR A 245 -6.80 2.18 -18.82
N VAL A 246 -7.93 2.62 -18.30
CA VAL A 246 -9.26 2.10 -18.67
C VAL A 246 -10.13 3.15 -19.37
N GLY A 247 -9.66 4.37 -19.49
CA GLY A 247 -10.29 5.43 -20.25
C GLY A 247 -10.15 5.19 -21.75
N GLY A 248 -11.05 5.77 -22.52
CA GLY A 248 -10.98 5.72 -23.97
C GLY A 248 -11.92 6.70 -24.63
N PHE A 249 -11.47 7.20 -25.78
CA PHE A 249 -12.21 8.16 -26.59
C PHE A 249 -12.16 7.75 -28.06
N VAL A 250 -13.33 7.66 -28.68
CA VAL A 250 -13.46 7.35 -30.10
C VAL A 250 -14.53 8.26 -30.70
N GLU A 251 -14.22 8.88 -31.83
CA GLU A 251 -15.20 9.58 -32.67
C GLU A 251 -15.52 8.72 -33.90
N GLU A 252 -16.65 7.99 -33.87
CA GLU A 252 -17.12 7.16 -34.99
C GLU A 252 -18.64 6.92 -34.91
N PRO A 253 -19.45 7.28 -35.92
CA PRO A 253 -19.11 8.14 -37.05
C PRO A 253 -18.85 9.60 -36.63
N ALA A 254 -18.34 10.41 -37.54
CA ALA A 254 -18.07 11.83 -37.28
C ALA A 254 -19.23 12.54 -36.56
N GLY A 255 -18.95 13.19 -35.44
CA GLY A 255 -19.92 13.84 -34.56
C GLY A 255 -20.61 12.94 -33.55
N THR A 256 -20.30 11.65 -33.50
CA THR A 256 -20.69 10.71 -32.43
C THR A 256 -19.43 10.29 -31.66
N PHE A 257 -19.48 10.46 -30.36
CA PHE A 257 -18.33 10.24 -29.49
C PHE A 257 -18.67 9.17 -28.44
N MET A 258 -17.82 8.15 -28.37
CA MET A 258 -17.85 7.14 -27.30
C MET A 258 -16.74 7.45 -26.32
N LEU A 259 -17.09 7.66 -25.06
CA LEU A 259 -16.14 7.78 -23.97
C LEU A 259 -16.32 6.61 -23.00
N ALA A 260 -15.20 6.02 -22.59
CA ALA A 260 -15.14 5.09 -21.49
C ALA A 260 -14.31 5.72 -20.36
N GLY A 261 -14.76 5.63 -19.12
CA GLY A 261 -14.02 6.17 -17.99
C GLY A 261 -14.36 5.45 -16.69
N SER A 262 -13.39 5.36 -15.79
CA SER A 262 -13.59 4.93 -14.41
C SER A 262 -13.42 6.13 -13.47
N GLY A 263 -13.21 5.88 -12.19
CA GLY A 263 -12.93 6.88 -11.17
C GLY A 263 -13.98 6.95 -10.07
N ALA A 264 -13.57 7.40 -8.90
CA ALA A 264 -14.42 7.49 -7.73
C ALA A 264 -15.50 8.58 -7.88
N ASP A 265 -15.17 9.76 -8.38
CA ASP A 265 -16.14 10.83 -8.68
C ASP A 265 -15.50 12.09 -9.32
N ILE A 266 -16.34 12.95 -9.87
CA ILE A 266 -16.07 14.38 -10.11
C ILE A 266 -16.74 15.14 -8.96
N TRP A 267 -16.05 15.27 -7.82
CA TRP A 267 -16.65 15.80 -6.59
C TRP A 267 -15.57 16.21 -5.57
N ALA A 268 -15.99 16.55 -4.34
CA ALA A 268 -15.17 16.93 -3.21
C ALA A 268 -14.08 17.96 -3.57
N ASP A 269 -12.86 17.74 -3.16
CA ASP A 269 -11.68 18.60 -3.38
C ASP A 269 -10.80 18.13 -4.55
N ALA A 270 -10.98 16.88 -5.01
CA ALA A 270 -10.29 16.27 -6.14
C ALA A 270 -11.22 15.40 -6.97
N ASP A 271 -10.92 15.24 -8.27
CA ASP A 271 -11.74 14.55 -9.26
C ASP A 271 -11.01 13.31 -9.78
N GLU A 272 -11.76 12.23 -10.04
CA GLU A 272 -11.29 11.04 -10.75
C GLU A 272 -12.23 10.72 -11.91
N PHE A 273 -11.76 10.85 -13.17
CA PHE A 273 -12.59 10.68 -14.35
C PHE A 273 -11.76 10.62 -15.64
N HIS A 274 -12.39 10.17 -16.74
CA HIS A 274 -11.83 10.29 -18.08
C HIS A 274 -12.28 11.55 -18.77
N PHE A 275 -11.36 12.28 -19.43
CA PHE A 275 -11.61 13.56 -20.06
C PHE A 275 -11.11 13.59 -21.51
N ALA A 276 -12.02 13.79 -22.47
CA ALA A 276 -11.70 14.10 -23.86
C ALA A 276 -11.88 15.60 -24.11
N PHE A 277 -10.83 16.31 -24.53
CA PHE A 277 -10.80 17.76 -24.50
C PHE A 277 -10.06 18.41 -25.69
N LYS A 278 -10.29 19.70 -25.83
CA LYS A 278 -9.48 20.65 -26.62
C LYS A 278 -9.08 21.82 -25.73
N GLN A 279 -7.96 22.45 -26.04
CA GLN A 279 -7.58 23.71 -25.39
C GLN A 279 -8.24 24.88 -26.08
N ALA A 280 -8.78 25.80 -25.30
CA ALA A 280 -9.50 26.98 -25.78
C ALA A 280 -8.97 28.28 -25.17
N SER A 281 -8.83 29.31 -26.02
CA SER A 281 -8.39 30.63 -25.61
C SER A 281 -9.56 31.59 -25.61
N GLY A 282 -9.75 32.37 -24.52
CA GLY A 282 -10.78 33.38 -24.42
C GLY A 282 -12.16 32.86 -24.03
N ALA A 283 -13.22 33.40 -24.63
CA ALA A 283 -14.59 32.91 -24.43
C ALA A 283 -14.72 31.52 -25.04
N SER A 284 -15.45 30.63 -24.38
CA SER A 284 -15.64 29.26 -24.83
C SER A 284 -17.04 28.75 -24.50
N ALA A 285 -17.54 27.87 -25.36
CA ALA A 285 -18.78 27.15 -25.11
C ALA A 285 -18.70 25.72 -25.63
N ILE A 286 -19.37 24.80 -24.96
CA ILE A 286 -19.53 23.42 -25.40
C ILE A 286 -21.00 23.00 -25.26
N ILE A 287 -21.49 22.31 -26.28
CA ILE A 287 -22.83 21.71 -26.33
C ILE A 287 -22.63 20.24 -26.69
N ALA A 288 -23.32 19.36 -26.00
CA ALA A 288 -23.41 17.96 -26.35
C ALA A 288 -24.79 17.39 -25.98
N LYS A 289 -25.19 16.33 -26.67
CA LYS A 289 -26.27 15.47 -26.24
C LYS A 289 -25.66 14.20 -25.68
N VAL A 290 -25.89 13.91 -24.41
CA VAL A 290 -25.60 12.61 -23.80
C VAL A 290 -26.71 11.68 -24.25
N GLU A 291 -26.40 10.72 -25.14
CA GLU A 291 -27.37 9.75 -25.66
C GLU A 291 -27.62 8.62 -24.68
N SER A 292 -26.56 8.14 -24.06
CA SER A 292 -26.58 7.08 -23.05
C SER A 292 -25.39 7.17 -22.11
N LEU A 293 -25.52 6.60 -20.92
CA LEU A 293 -24.42 6.24 -20.06
C LEU A 293 -24.76 4.97 -19.26
N ASP A 294 -23.76 4.17 -18.95
CA ASP A 294 -23.92 2.97 -18.14
C ASP A 294 -24.27 3.33 -16.69
N ASN A 295 -25.15 2.54 -16.07
CA ASN A 295 -25.47 2.66 -14.66
C ASN A 295 -24.49 1.82 -13.84
N THR A 296 -23.23 2.25 -13.76
CA THR A 296 -22.21 1.66 -12.88
C THR A 296 -22.43 2.04 -11.42
N ASP A 297 -23.07 3.19 -11.21
CA ASP A 297 -23.55 3.72 -9.93
C ASP A 297 -24.63 4.77 -10.22
N PRO A 298 -25.63 4.98 -9.34
CA PRO A 298 -26.65 6.02 -9.47
C PRO A 298 -26.11 7.45 -9.69
N PHE A 299 -24.84 7.71 -9.30
CA PHE A 299 -24.12 8.96 -9.46
C PHE A 299 -23.01 8.92 -10.53
N ALA A 300 -22.89 7.85 -11.31
CA ALA A 300 -22.05 7.90 -12.51
C ALA A 300 -22.38 9.14 -13.33
N LYS A 301 -21.40 9.74 -14.00
CA LYS A 301 -21.59 11.02 -14.67
C LYS A 301 -21.06 10.98 -16.10
N ALA A 302 -21.85 11.55 -17.02
CA ALA A 302 -21.41 11.85 -18.37
C ALA A 302 -21.87 13.27 -18.74
N GLY A 303 -21.00 14.10 -19.31
CA GLY A 303 -21.39 15.46 -19.65
C GLY A 303 -20.27 16.33 -20.20
N VAL A 304 -20.46 17.64 -20.09
CA VAL A 304 -19.53 18.64 -20.60
C VAL A 304 -18.84 19.39 -19.46
N MET A 305 -17.56 19.70 -19.67
CA MET A 305 -16.72 20.36 -18.66
C MET A 305 -15.85 21.44 -19.28
N ILE A 306 -15.59 22.51 -18.51
CA ILE A 306 -14.52 23.49 -18.72
C ILE A 306 -13.69 23.54 -17.47
N ARG A 307 -12.36 23.36 -17.60
CA ARG A 307 -11.45 23.33 -16.44
C ARG A 307 -10.15 24.11 -16.69
N ASP A 308 -9.51 24.52 -15.59
CA ASP A 308 -8.33 25.39 -15.59
C ASP A 308 -7.07 24.60 -15.96
N THR A 309 -6.83 23.48 -15.27
CA THR A 309 -5.69 22.55 -15.48
C THR A 309 -6.20 21.12 -15.58
N LEU A 310 -5.30 20.16 -15.85
CA LEU A 310 -5.61 18.73 -15.86
C LEU A 310 -5.38 18.05 -14.51
N ASP A 311 -4.98 18.82 -13.49
CA ASP A 311 -4.80 18.31 -12.13
C ASP A 311 -6.14 17.91 -11.50
N ALA A 312 -6.15 16.88 -10.67
CA ALA A 312 -7.36 16.36 -10.02
C ALA A 312 -8.11 17.44 -9.23
N ASN A 313 -7.38 18.30 -8.53
CA ASN A 313 -7.94 19.37 -7.70
C ASN A 313 -8.26 20.68 -8.45
N SER A 314 -8.19 20.69 -9.80
CA SER A 314 -8.36 21.87 -10.64
C SER A 314 -9.70 22.59 -10.40
N ARG A 315 -9.69 23.91 -10.65
CA ARG A 315 -10.94 24.69 -10.83
C ARG A 315 -11.68 24.16 -12.05
N TYR A 316 -12.99 24.01 -11.95
CA TYR A 316 -13.81 23.57 -13.07
C TYR A 316 -15.25 24.02 -12.96
N ALA A 317 -15.98 23.88 -14.08
CA ALA A 317 -17.44 23.89 -14.15
C ALA A 317 -17.88 22.78 -15.11
N GLY A 318 -18.90 21.98 -14.73
CA GLY A 318 -19.39 20.87 -15.53
C GLY A 318 -20.90 20.71 -15.42
N VAL A 319 -21.54 20.26 -16.51
CA VAL A 319 -22.96 19.85 -16.52
C VAL A 319 -23.00 18.37 -16.91
N PHE A 320 -23.51 17.55 -16.00
CA PHE A 320 -23.47 16.09 -16.11
C PHE A 320 -24.87 15.50 -16.02
N VAL A 321 -25.14 14.49 -16.82
CA VAL A 321 -26.28 13.58 -16.71
C VAL A 321 -25.85 12.40 -15.83
N THR A 322 -26.74 11.97 -14.95
CA THR A 322 -26.53 10.79 -14.12
C THR A 322 -27.62 9.75 -14.42
N PRO A 323 -27.40 8.45 -14.11
CA PRO A 323 -28.41 7.43 -14.34
C PRO A 323 -29.71 7.64 -13.54
N GLU A 324 -29.61 8.02 -12.26
CA GLU A 324 -30.76 8.07 -11.36
C GLU A 324 -30.92 9.41 -10.62
N ASN A 325 -29.89 10.26 -10.61
CA ASN A 325 -29.86 11.48 -9.82
C ASN A 325 -30.04 12.77 -10.65
N GLY A 326 -30.56 12.66 -11.86
CA GLY A 326 -30.89 13.81 -12.70
C GLY A 326 -29.69 14.48 -13.36
N VAL A 327 -29.85 15.73 -13.75
CA VAL A 327 -28.78 16.55 -14.32
C VAL A 327 -28.15 17.40 -13.23
N ARG A 328 -26.82 17.38 -13.17
CA ARG A 328 -26.00 18.06 -12.17
C ARG A 328 -25.18 19.17 -12.81
N PHE A 329 -25.28 20.40 -12.32
CA PHE A 329 -24.30 21.44 -12.54
C PHE A 329 -23.35 21.46 -11.32
N GLN A 330 -22.06 21.29 -11.55
CA GLN A 330 -21.04 21.22 -10.51
C GLN A 330 -19.90 22.17 -10.86
N TYR A 331 -19.26 22.75 -9.82
CA TYR A 331 -18.12 23.65 -10.03
C TYR A 331 -17.23 23.73 -8.80
N ARG A 332 -15.94 23.99 -9.03
CA ARG A 332 -14.91 24.27 -8.02
C ARG A 332 -14.28 25.62 -8.33
N ASN A 333 -14.49 26.60 -7.45
CA ASN A 333 -14.03 27.98 -7.64
C ASN A 333 -12.54 28.20 -7.34
N THR A 334 -11.97 27.39 -6.46
CA THR A 334 -10.57 27.42 -6.05
C THR A 334 -10.02 26.01 -6.15
N ALA A 335 -8.78 25.82 -6.63
CA ALA A 335 -8.14 24.52 -6.66
C ALA A 335 -8.10 23.92 -5.25
N GLY A 336 -8.43 22.62 -5.14
CA GLY A 336 -8.51 21.90 -3.87
C GLY A 336 -9.69 22.28 -2.95
N ALA A 337 -10.60 23.18 -3.38
CA ALA A 337 -11.81 23.48 -2.61
C ALA A 337 -12.91 22.45 -2.87
N ILE A 338 -13.82 22.33 -1.92
CA ILE A 338 -14.99 21.46 -2.05
C ILE A 338 -15.87 21.92 -3.20
N THR A 339 -16.30 20.98 -4.01
CA THR A 339 -17.20 21.18 -5.16
C THR A 339 -18.58 21.63 -4.70
N GLU A 340 -19.10 22.65 -5.35
CA GLU A 340 -20.46 23.16 -5.20
C GLU A 340 -21.38 22.66 -6.32
N ARG A 341 -22.71 22.63 -6.09
CA ARG A 341 -23.65 22.08 -7.07
C ARG A 341 -25.01 22.76 -7.07
N SER A 342 -25.68 22.72 -8.27
CA SER A 342 -27.12 22.83 -8.49
C SER A 342 -27.60 21.63 -9.31
N PHE A 343 -28.86 21.23 -9.21
CA PHE A 343 -29.36 20.03 -9.86
C PHE A 343 -30.82 20.13 -10.30
N ALA A 344 -31.20 19.26 -11.25
CA ALA A 344 -32.58 19.04 -11.69
C ALA A 344 -32.85 17.52 -11.65
N GLU A 345 -33.74 17.09 -10.76
CA GLU A 345 -34.08 15.69 -10.54
C GLU A 345 -35.03 15.13 -11.61
N GLY A 346 -35.06 13.78 -11.71
CA GLY A 346 -36.00 13.06 -12.59
C GLY A 346 -35.70 13.19 -14.08
N ILE A 347 -34.49 13.62 -14.44
CA ILE A 347 -34.04 13.76 -15.83
C ILE A 347 -32.90 12.78 -16.06
N THR A 348 -33.00 11.92 -17.08
CA THR A 348 -32.00 10.96 -17.47
C THR A 348 -31.60 11.15 -18.93
N ALA A 349 -30.58 10.41 -19.39
CA ALA A 349 -30.27 10.32 -20.81
C ALA A 349 -31.47 9.70 -21.60
N PRO A 350 -31.70 10.13 -22.88
CA PRO A 350 -30.91 11.10 -23.63
C PRO A 350 -31.22 12.54 -23.23
N GLN A 351 -30.18 13.37 -23.03
CA GLN A 351 -30.31 14.72 -22.51
C GLN A 351 -29.25 15.66 -23.09
N TRP A 352 -29.64 16.86 -23.49
CA TRP A 352 -28.72 17.90 -23.93
C TRP A 352 -28.17 18.69 -22.74
N VAL A 353 -26.86 18.98 -22.79
CA VAL A 353 -26.12 19.77 -21.81
C VAL A 353 -25.27 20.84 -22.48
N LYS A 354 -25.13 22.00 -21.83
CA LYS A 354 -24.37 23.12 -22.37
C LYS A 354 -23.69 23.92 -21.28
N LEU A 355 -22.44 24.32 -21.54
CA LEU A 355 -21.67 25.31 -20.78
C LEU A 355 -21.26 26.46 -21.69
N GLU A 356 -21.29 27.69 -21.16
CA GLU A 356 -20.76 28.90 -21.80
C GLU A 356 -19.86 29.62 -20.79
N ARG A 357 -18.66 29.98 -21.20
CA ARG A 357 -17.70 30.79 -20.45
C ARG A 357 -17.41 32.08 -21.21
N THR A 358 -17.64 33.22 -20.59
CA THR A 358 -17.23 34.52 -21.16
C THR A 358 -15.73 34.72 -21.03
N ALA A 359 -15.15 35.64 -21.78
CA ALA A 359 -13.73 36.00 -21.64
C ALA A 359 -13.34 36.46 -20.22
N GLY A 360 -14.30 36.98 -19.45
CA GLY A 360 -14.11 37.40 -18.06
C GLY A 360 -14.32 36.27 -17.03
N GLY A 361 -14.51 35.00 -17.47
CA GLY A 361 -14.67 33.86 -16.56
C GLY A 361 -16.06 33.64 -15.99
N LEU A 362 -17.08 34.37 -16.50
CA LEU A 362 -18.47 34.15 -16.11
C LEU A 362 -19.01 32.89 -16.80
N ILE A 363 -19.47 31.90 -16.02
CA ILE A 363 -20.00 30.63 -16.49
C ILE A 363 -21.53 30.63 -16.47
N ARG A 364 -22.14 30.16 -17.55
CA ARG A 364 -23.57 29.86 -17.66
C ARG A 364 -23.75 28.39 -18.00
N SER A 365 -24.60 27.70 -17.26
CA SER A 365 -24.86 26.28 -17.39
C SER A 365 -26.33 26.02 -17.76
N TYR A 366 -26.57 25.04 -18.64
CA TYR A 366 -27.90 24.77 -19.17
C TYR A 366 -28.11 23.27 -19.42
N TYR A 367 -29.38 22.85 -19.42
CA TYR A 367 -29.84 21.57 -19.93
C TYR A 367 -31.08 21.76 -20.82
N SER A 368 -31.37 20.78 -21.69
CA SER A 368 -32.51 20.81 -22.61
C SER A 368 -32.94 19.43 -23.05
N ALA A 369 -34.24 19.20 -23.19
CA ALA A 369 -34.75 17.93 -23.72
C ALA A 369 -34.70 17.87 -25.26
N ASP A 370 -34.74 19.01 -25.95
CA ASP A 370 -34.88 19.09 -27.41
C ASP A 370 -33.71 19.79 -28.14
N GLY A 371 -32.70 20.27 -27.38
CA GLY A 371 -31.58 21.04 -27.91
C GLY A 371 -31.88 22.45 -28.36
N ASN A 372 -33.15 22.89 -28.27
CA ASN A 372 -33.63 24.19 -28.71
C ASN A 372 -34.12 25.06 -27.55
N THR A 373 -34.86 24.46 -26.62
CA THR A 373 -35.41 25.14 -25.44
C THR A 373 -34.51 24.84 -24.24
N TRP A 374 -33.77 25.87 -23.82
CA TRP A 374 -32.75 25.71 -22.78
C TRP A 374 -33.22 26.19 -21.41
N THR A 375 -33.11 25.35 -20.41
CA THR A 375 -33.27 25.70 -18.99
C THR A 375 -31.91 26.00 -18.40
N ARG A 376 -31.75 27.20 -17.81
CA ARG A 376 -30.51 27.60 -17.15
C ARG A 376 -30.51 27.14 -15.69
N PHE A 377 -29.39 26.58 -15.22
CA PHE A 377 -29.17 26.36 -13.80
C PHE A 377 -28.77 27.64 -13.10
N ASP A 378 -27.53 28.06 -13.30
CA ASP A 378 -26.88 29.12 -12.56
C ASP A 378 -26.03 30.04 -13.44
N LEU A 379 -25.57 31.10 -12.81
CA LEU A 379 -24.60 32.05 -13.32
C LEU A 379 -23.55 32.26 -12.26
N ILE A 380 -22.35 31.74 -12.48
CA ILE A 380 -21.27 31.79 -11.51
C ILE A 380 -20.00 32.40 -12.11
N GLN A 381 -19.09 32.82 -11.25
CA GLN A 381 -17.77 33.30 -11.64
C GLN A 381 -16.72 32.27 -11.24
N VAL A 382 -15.98 31.73 -12.20
CA VAL A 382 -14.80 30.87 -11.94
C VAL A 382 -13.59 31.49 -12.63
N ALA A 383 -12.62 31.91 -11.85
CA ALA A 383 -11.38 32.51 -12.36
C ALA A 383 -10.42 31.42 -12.82
N MET A 384 -10.44 31.11 -14.12
CA MET A 384 -9.54 30.17 -14.78
C MET A 384 -8.50 30.91 -15.60
N GLN A 385 -7.29 30.37 -15.65
CA GLN A 385 -6.24 30.88 -16.53
C GLN A 385 -6.44 30.38 -17.98
N LEU A 386 -5.86 31.08 -18.94
CA LEU A 386 -5.94 30.70 -20.35
C LEU A 386 -4.60 30.06 -20.78
N PRO A 387 -4.63 29.04 -21.63
CA PRO A 387 -5.82 28.38 -22.22
C PRO A 387 -6.56 27.51 -21.19
N VAL A 388 -7.88 27.39 -21.33
CA VAL A 388 -8.71 26.46 -20.57
C VAL A 388 -8.90 25.15 -21.35
N TYR A 389 -9.22 24.06 -20.65
CA TYR A 389 -9.56 22.77 -21.24
C TYR A 389 -11.09 22.66 -21.33
N VAL A 390 -11.61 22.37 -22.52
CA VAL A 390 -13.04 22.27 -22.81
C VAL A 390 -13.34 20.93 -23.44
N GLY A 391 -14.24 20.13 -22.86
CA GLY A 391 -14.42 18.77 -23.34
C GLY A 391 -15.58 18.00 -22.75
N LEU A 392 -15.55 16.69 -23.01
CA LEU A 392 -16.48 15.67 -22.57
C LEU A 392 -15.85 14.88 -21.42
N ALA A 393 -16.62 14.65 -20.35
CA ALA A 393 -16.13 13.97 -19.15
C ALA A 393 -17.04 12.80 -18.77
N VAL A 394 -16.43 11.68 -18.34
CA VAL A 394 -17.12 10.47 -17.87
C VAL A 394 -16.43 9.94 -16.62
N THR A 395 -17.21 9.66 -15.58
CA THR A 395 -16.77 8.92 -14.39
C THR A 395 -17.78 7.84 -14.03
N SER A 396 -17.29 6.67 -13.62
CA SER A 396 -18.13 5.54 -13.23
C SER A 396 -18.74 5.67 -11.83
N HIS A 397 -18.25 6.60 -11.00
CA HIS A 397 -18.52 6.70 -9.57
C HIS A 397 -18.23 5.39 -8.80
N ASN A 398 -17.40 4.54 -9.40
CA ASN A 398 -16.87 3.30 -8.84
C ASN A 398 -15.55 2.99 -9.53
N ALA A 399 -14.44 3.24 -8.86
CA ALA A 399 -13.10 3.08 -9.43
C ALA A 399 -12.80 1.66 -9.97
N GLU A 400 -13.61 0.67 -9.58
CA GLU A 400 -13.49 -0.73 -10.02
C GLU A 400 -14.20 -1.03 -11.35
N LEU A 401 -15.06 -0.11 -11.81
CA LEU A 401 -15.89 -0.31 -13.01
C LEU A 401 -15.58 0.76 -14.05
N THR A 402 -15.76 0.40 -15.31
CA THR A 402 -15.71 1.34 -16.44
C THR A 402 -17.13 1.70 -16.85
N CYS A 403 -17.46 3.00 -16.88
CA CYS A 403 -18.70 3.54 -17.41
C CYS A 403 -18.49 3.94 -18.87
N GLN A 404 -19.33 3.47 -19.76
CA GLN A 404 -19.37 3.93 -21.15
C GLN A 404 -20.49 4.95 -21.34
N ALA A 405 -20.21 6.02 -22.10
CA ALA A 405 -21.18 7.04 -22.47
C ALA A 405 -21.09 7.37 -23.97
N GLU A 406 -22.25 7.54 -24.60
CA GLU A 406 -22.35 7.98 -25.98
C GLU A 406 -22.80 9.45 -26.01
N PHE A 407 -22.10 10.24 -26.82
CA PHE A 407 -22.42 11.63 -27.06
C PHE A 407 -22.66 11.89 -28.54
N SER A 408 -23.64 12.72 -28.83
CA SER A 408 -23.88 13.23 -30.18
C SER A 408 -23.98 14.74 -30.20
N ASN A 409 -24.00 15.30 -31.41
CA ASN A 409 -24.17 16.75 -31.63
C ASN A 409 -23.17 17.60 -30.82
N VAL A 410 -21.98 17.10 -30.62
CA VAL A 410 -20.92 17.82 -29.92
C VAL A 410 -20.46 19.00 -30.75
N SER A 411 -20.51 20.20 -30.15
CA SER A 411 -20.10 21.44 -30.82
C SER A 411 -19.46 22.41 -29.83
N LEU A 412 -18.55 23.21 -30.35
CA LEU A 412 -17.79 24.24 -29.62
C LEU A 412 -18.11 25.64 -30.24
N PRO A 413 -19.34 26.15 -30.08
CA PRO A 413 -19.73 27.40 -30.74
C PRO A 413 -18.96 28.59 -30.17
N ASN A 414 -18.50 29.50 -31.08
CA ASN A 414 -17.76 30.70 -30.72
C ASN A 414 -16.51 30.43 -29.82
N THR A 415 -15.91 29.26 -29.97
CA THR A 415 -14.74 28.83 -29.19
C THR A 415 -13.53 28.76 -30.11
N SER A 416 -12.46 29.48 -29.77
CA SER A 416 -11.18 29.38 -30.48
C SER A 416 -10.38 28.26 -29.87
N VAL A 417 -10.33 27.11 -30.53
CA VAL A 417 -9.53 25.94 -30.11
C VAL A 417 -8.16 25.93 -30.76
N SER A 418 -7.16 25.49 -30.05
CA SER A 418 -5.76 25.42 -30.49
C SER A 418 -5.22 24.01 -30.70
N THR A 419 -6.01 22.99 -30.32
CA THR A 419 -5.60 21.57 -30.39
C THR A 419 -6.65 20.72 -31.11
N GLU A 420 -6.24 19.54 -31.56
CA GLU A 420 -7.15 18.45 -31.89
C GLU A 420 -7.77 17.88 -30.59
N TRP A 421 -8.69 16.92 -30.72
CA TRP A 421 -9.17 16.18 -29.56
C TRP A 421 -8.02 15.35 -28.97
N THR A 422 -7.90 15.43 -27.66
CA THR A 422 -6.95 14.65 -26.85
C THR A 422 -7.73 14.10 -25.66
N ASP A 423 -7.36 12.94 -25.16
CA ASP A 423 -8.01 12.35 -24.00
C ASP A 423 -6.98 11.86 -22.98
N GLN A 424 -7.36 11.89 -21.72
CA GLN A 424 -6.60 11.29 -20.61
C GLN A 424 -7.48 11.04 -19.39
N ASP A 425 -7.00 10.18 -18.51
CA ASP A 425 -7.53 10.09 -17.15
C ASP A 425 -7.05 11.28 -16.30
N VAL A 426 -7.91 11.75 -15.42
CA VAL A 426 -7.63 12.83 -14.46
C VAL A 426 -7.81 12.29 -13.06
N GLY A 427 -6.81 12.49 -12.20
CA GLY A 427 -6.82 12.07 -10.80
C GLY A 427 -6.61 10.57 -10.56
N MET A 428 -6.62 9.77 -11.60
CA MET A 428 -6.33 8.34 -11.52
C MET A 428 -4.89 8.09 -11.91
N VAL A 429 -4.21 7.26 -11.14
CA VAL A 429 -2.89 6.74 -11.50
C VAL A 429 -3.11 5.39 -12.19
N SER A 430 -2.71 5.30 -13.44
CA SER A 430 -2.80 4.08 -14.24
C SER A 430 -1.46 3.75 -14.87
N ASN A 431 -1.18 2.46 -15.07
CA ASN A 431 0.05 1.98 -15.68
C ASN A 431 -0.19 1.49 -17.10
N HIS A 432 0.73 1.81 -18.00
CA HIS A 432 0.88 1.13 -19.28
C HIS A 432 1.79 -0.09 -19.12
N VAL A 433 1.46 -1.16 -19.82
CA VAL A 433 2.26 -2.40 -19.80
C VAL A 433 3.66 -2.15 -20.28
N GLU A 434 4.65 -2.41 -19.42
CA GLU A 434 6.08 -2.40 -19.74
C GLU A 434 6.75 -3.63 -19.13
N PRO A 435 7.67 -4.31 -19.82
CA PRO A 435 8.42 -5.41 -19.25
C PRO A 435 9.24 -4.95 -18.05
N MET A 436 8.96 -5.52 -16.87
CA MET A 436 9.69 -5.25 -15.63
C MET A 436 10.87 -6.20 -15.49
N TYR A 437 12.02 -5.74 -15.02
CA TYR A 437 13.19 -6.57 -14.78
C TYR A 437 13.98 -6.16 -13.54
N LEU A 438 14.69 -7.15 -12.97
CA LEU A 438 15.79 -6.95 -12.03
C LEU A 438 17.11 -7.21 -12.77
N ALA A 439 18.15 -6.45 -12.44
CA ALA A 439 19.46 -6.69 -13.02
C ALA A 439 20.54 -6.71 -11.94
N LEU A 440 21.53 -7.61 -12.10
CA LEU A 440 22.77 -7.65 -11.33
C LEU A 440 23.95 -7.43 -12.26
N ASN A 441 24.80 -6.46 -11.95
CA ASN A 441 25.96 -6.09 -12.78
C ASN A 441 25.57 -5.93 -14.26
N GLY A 442 24.39 -5.34 -14.52
CA GLY A 442 23.86 -5.09 -15.85
C GLY A 442 23.29 -6.31 -16.60
N LYS A 443 23.16 -7.48 -15.97
CA LYS A 443 22.49 -8.66 -16.51
C LYS A 443 21.06 -8.73 -16.00
N ALA A 444 20.09 -8.59 -16.90
CA ALA A 444 18.68 -8.52 -16.55
C ALA A 444 17.99 -9.89 -16.53
N VAL A 445 17.09 -10.06 -15.57
CA VAL A 445 16.08 -11.11 -15.54
C VAL A 445 14.72 -10.43 -15.54
N TYR A 446 13.91 -10.73 -16.53
CA TYR A 446 12.58 -10.15 -16.71
C TYR A 446 11.54 -10.92 -15.90
N HIS A 447 10.51 -10.20 -15.45
CA HIS A 447 9.36 -10.81 -14.81
C HIS A 447 8.59 -11.69 -15.82
N ASP A 448 8.15 -12.88 -15.39
CA ASP A 448 7.46 -13.84 -16.27
C ASP A 448 6.09 -13.34 -16.73
N ASP A 449 5.39 -12.57 -15.91
CA ASP A 449 4.13 -11.93 -16.29
C ASP A 449 4.42 -10.56 -16.93
N PRO A 450 4.12 -10.37 -18.21
CA PRO A 450 4.31 -9.10 -18.88
C PRO A 450 3.40 -7.97 -18.34
N ASN A 451 2.34 -8.33 -17.60
CA ASN A 451 1.39 -7.39 -17.00
C ASN A 451 1.70 -7.11 -15.52
N ALA A 452 2.85 -7.52 -15.00
CA ALA A 452 3.20 -7.37 -13.59
C ALA A 452 2.99 -5.93 -13.09
N VAL A 453 3.32 -4.91 -13.90
CA VAL A 453 3.15 -3.50 -13.56
C VAL A 453 1.69 -3.07 -13.35
N LEU A 454 0.71 -3.90 -13.74
CA LEU A 454 -0.72 -3.65 -13.57
C LEU A 454 -1.29 -4.24 -12.27
N THR A 455 -0.44 -4.88 -11.48
CA THR A 455 -0.86 -5.51 -10.20
C THR A 455 -1.04 -4.41 -9.15
N ASP A 456 -2.27 -4.11 -8.77
CA ASP A 456 -2.66 -3.04 -7.84
C ASP A 456 -2.70 -3.49 -6.35
N ALA A 457 -2.15 -4.64 -6.08
CA ALA A 457 -1.90 -5.17 -4.75
C ALA A 457 -0.43 -5.52 -4.59
N TRP A 458 0.08 -5.53 -3.36
CA TRP A 458 1.43 -5.98 -3.11
C TRP A 458 1.63 -7.43 -3.54
N ALA A 459 2.63 -7.68 -4.36
CA ALA A 459 3.02 -8.98 -4.86
C ALA A 459 4.52 -9.20 -4.65
N GLN A 460 4.89 -10.41 -4.27
CA GLN A 460 6.28 -10.79 -4.12
C GLN A 460 6.80 -11.39 -5.43
N TRP A 461 7.90 -10.85 -5.93
CA TRP A 461 8.65 -11.40 -7.05
C TRP A 461 9.95 -12.02 -6.55
N THR A 462 10.11 -13.32 -6.75
CA THR A 462 11.29 -14.08 -6.34
C THR A 462 12.04 -14.57 -7.56
N VAL A 463 13.34 -14.27 -7.63
CA VAL A 463 14.24 -14.64 -8.72
C VAL A 463 15.38 -15.49 -8.15
N PRO A 464 15.55 -16.75 -8.58
CA PRO A 464 16.71 -17.53 -8.20
C PRO A 464 18.01 -16.85 -8.64
N LEU A 465 18.96 -16.68 -7.72
CA LEU A 465 20.27 -16.06 -8.01
C LEU A 465 21.02 -16.78 -9.14
N GLN A 466 20.78 -18.08 -9.31
CA GLN A 466 21.31 -18.86 -10.42
C GLN A 466 20.89 -18.32 -11.79
N ALA A 467 19.72 -17.64 -11.92
CA ALA A 467 19.28 -17.03 -13.18
C ALA A 467 20.23 -15.92 -13.66
N PHE A 468 20.88 -15.23 -12.73
CA PHE A 468 21.96 -14.27 -13.05
C PHE A 468 23.31 -14.96 -13.24
N GLY A 469 23.61 -15.98 -12.44
CA GLY A 469 24.84 -16.77 -12.55
C GLY A 469 25.03 -17.42 -13.93
N VAL A 470 23.98 -17.97 -14.54
CA VAL A 470 24.05 -18.55 -15.90
C VAL A 470 24.29 -17.49 -16.99
N GLN A 471 24.02 -16.21 -16.72
CA GLN A 471 24.33 -15.09 -17.60
C GLN A 471 25.76 -14.56 -17.38
N GLY A 472 26.53 -15.17 -16.46
CA GLY A 472 27.91 -14.82 -16.17
C GLY A 472 28.11 -13.77 -15.09
N VAL A 473 27.10 -13.51 -14.25
CA VAL A 473 27.27 -12.67 -13.05
C VAL A 473 28.10 -13.46 -12.02
N ASP A 474 29.16 -12.83 -11.54
CA ASP A 474 29.89 -13.33 -10.37
C ASP A 474 29.13 -12.92 -9.10
N LEU A 475 28.41 -13.88 -8.51
CA LEU A 475 27.60 -13.65 -7.31
C LEU A 475 28.44 -13.37 -6.04
N ALA A 476 29.75 -13.60 -6.07
CA ALA A 476 30.65 -13.19 -4.98
C ALA A 476 31.07 -11.71 -5.10
N ASN A 477 30.76 -11.06 -6.23
CA ASN A 477 31.10 -9.66 -6.51
C ASN A 477 29.95 -8.96 -7.25
N VAL A 478 28.82 -8.79 -6.59
CA VAL A 478 27.68 -8.04 -7.11
C VAL A 478 27.87 -6.56 -6.77
N ASP A 479 28.34 -5.79 -7.74
CA ASP A 479 28.61 -4.37 -7.55
C ASP A 479 27.36 -3.50 -7.63
N THR A 480 26.31 -3.98 -8.32
CA THR A 480 25.09 -3.20 -8.57
C THR A 480 23.88 -4.12 -8.66
N ILE A 481 22.81 -3.73 -7.98
CA ILE A 481 21.45 -4.19 -8.24
C ILE A 481 20.69 -3.08 -8.97
N ALA A 482 19.87 -3.42 -9.96
CA ALA A 482 18.99 -2.46 -10.61
C ALA A 482 17.58 -2.99 -10.76
N ILE A 483 16.64 -2.06 -10.76
CA ILE A 483 15.23 -2.27 -11.10
C ILE A 483 14.96 -1.49 -12.40
N GLY A 484 14.22 -2.08 -13.33
CA GLY A 484 13.93 -1.36 -14.56
C GLY A 484 12.72 -1.86 -15.34
N PHE A 485 12.36 -1.06 -16.34
CA PHE A 485 11.23 -1.28 -17.24
C PHE A 485 11.66 -1.04 -18.70
N GLY A 486 11.08 -1.83 -19.61
CA GLY A 486 11.36 -1.75 -21.04
C GLY A 486 12.60 -2.54 -21.45
N ASP A 487 13.13 -2.25 -22.64
CA ASP A 487 14.30 -2.90 -23.23
C ASP A 487 15.33 -1.84 -23.61
N LYS A 488 16.41 -1.75 -22.81
CA LYS A 488 17.45 -0.74 -23.03
C LYS A 488 18.23 -0.93 -24.34
N ASP A 489 18.24 -2.14 -24.88
CA ASP A 489 18.95 -2.47 -26.14
C ASP A 489 18.06 -2.26 -27.36
N ASN A 490 16.75 -2.00 -27.16
CA ASN A 490 15.79 -1.83 -28.24
C ASN A 490 14.68 -0.85 -27.86
N LEU A 491 15.05 0.42 -27.81
CA LEU A 491 14.14 1.51 -27.45
C LEU A 491 12.96 1.60 -28.43
N ARG A 492 11.75 1.64 -27.91
CA ARG A 492 10.49 1.67 -28.65
C ARG A 492 9.56 2.73 -28.10
N PRO A 493 8.51 3.14 -28.86
CA PRO A 493 7.39 3.80 -28.24
C PRO A 493 6.80 2.89 -27.16
N GLY A 494 6.76 3.36 -25.94
CA GLY A 494 6.27 2.65 -24.77
C GLY A 494 5.43 3.58 -23.91
N GLY A 495 4.97 3.05 -22.80
CA GLY A 495 4.10 3.75 -21.88
C GLY A 495 4.82 4.34 -20.68
N SER A 496 4.02 4.84 -19.78
CA SER A 496 4.44 5.40 -18.49
C SER A 496 3.59 4.82 -17.34
N GLY A 497 4.06 4.99 -16.13
CA GLY A 497 3.36 4.56 -14.94
C GLY A 497 4.20 4.67 -13.69
N THR A 498 3.63 4.16 -12.59
CA THR A 498 4.29 4.14 -11.28
C THR A 498 4.20 2.76 -10.67
N VAL A 499 5.32 2.26 -10.17
CA VAL A 499 5.39 1.02 -9.41
C VAL A 499 6.07 1.31 -8.08
N PHE A 500 5.48 0.86 -6.99
CA PHE A 500 6.07 0.95 -5.66
C PHE A 500 6.86 -0.32 -5.39
N PHE A 501 8.04 -0.16 -4.82
CA PHE A 501 8.92 -1.26 -4.44
C PHE A 501 9.20 -1.21 -2.95
N ASP A 502 9.28 -2.40 -2.35
CA ASP A 502 9.56 -2.56 -0.93
C ASP A 502 10.28 -3.88 -0.67
N ASP A 503 10.92 -4.01 0.50
CA ASP A 503 11.46 -5.26 1.02
C ASP A 503 12.31 -6.06 0.02
N ILE A 504 13.42 -5.48 -0.45
CA ILE A 504 14.40 -6.21 -1.27
C ILE A 504 15.25 -7.09 -0.36
N ARG A 505 15.12 -8.41 -0.53
CA ARG A 505 15.70 -9.39 0.38
C ARG A 505 16.40 -10.54 -0.35
N LEU A 506 17.43 -11.10 0.26
CA LEU A 506 18.09 -12.32 -0.18
C LEU A 506 17.67 -13.47 0.74
N TYR A 507 16.98 -14.45 0.20
CA TYR A 507 16.48 -15.58 0.96
C TYR A 507 17.42 -16.78 0.91
N ARG A 508 17.52 -17.46 2.03
CA ARG A 508 18.10 -18.82 2.11
C ARG A 508 17.05 -19.84 1.63
N PRO A 509 17.48 -21.07 1.26
CA PRO A 509 16.53 -22.12 0.89
C PRO A 509 15.47 -22.26 1.98
N GLN A 510 14.22 -22.09 1.63
CA GLN A 510 13.13 -22.47 2.52
C GLN A 510 13.00 -24.00 2.44
N ALA A 511 12.92 -24.66 3.60
CA ALA A 511 12.46 -26.04 3.62
C ALA A 511 11.08 -26.06 2.92
N ALA A 512 10.90 -26.94 1.94
CA ALA A 512 9.61 -27.12 1.32
C ALA A 512 8.57 -27.23 2.43
N ALA A 513 7.53 -26.37 2.38
CA ALA A 513 6.44 -26.45 3.36
C ALA A 513 5.95 -27.89 3.37
N GLY A 514 6.13 -28.56 4.50
CA GLY A 514 5.54 -29.89 4.68
C GLY A 514 4.06 -29.82 4.33
N PRO A 515 3.44 -30.89 3.86
CA PRO A 515 2.03 -30.86 3.52
C PRO A 515 1.26 -30.21 4.68
N ALA A 516 0.47 -29.19 4.34
CA ALA A 516 -0.30 -28.45 5.34
C ALA A 516 -0.99 -29.45 6.28
N PRO A 517 -0.96 -29.23 7.59
CA PRO A 517 -1.63 -30.13 8.51
C PRO A 517 -3.09 -30.24 8.05
N VAL A 518 -3.52 -31.43 7.74
CA VAL A 518 -4.91 -31.68 7.37
C VAL A 518 -5.73 -31.30 8.60
N GLN A 519 -6.38 -30.16 8.57
CA GLN A 519 -7.40 -29.83 9.55
C GLN A 519 -8.54 -30.82 9.36
N VAL A 520 -8.60 -31.78 10.26
CA VAL A 520 -9.74 -32.68 10.34
C VAL A 520 -10.83 -31.93 11.07
N GLU A 521 -11.65 -31.20 10.32
CA GLU A 521 -12.87 -30.59 10.85
C GLU A 521 -13.91 -31.68 11.12
N ASN A 522 -14.30 -31.79 12.39
CA ASN A 522 -15.43 -32.56 12.90
C ASN A 522 -15.38 -34.09 12.75
N PHE A 523 -14.73 -34.76 13.71
CA PHE A 523 -15.12 -36.12 14.05
C PHE A 523 -16.20 -36.10 15.14
N SER A 524 -17.46 -36.32 14.77
CA SER A 524 -18.49 -36.73 15.74
C SER A 524 -18.51 -38.25 15.80
N PHE A 525 -18.03 -38.81 16.91
CA PHE A 525 -18.28 -40.23 17.22
C PHE A 525 -19.64 -40.36 17.90
N GLU A 526 -20.66 -40.81 17.18
CA GLU A 526 -21.85 -41.34 17.82
C GLU A 526 -21.57 -42.79 18.24
N LEU A 527 -21.38 -43.03 19.54
CA LEU A 527 -21.30 -44.36 20.10
C LEU A 527 -22.74 -44.89 20.32
N PRO A 528 -23.13 -46.01 19.71
CA PRO A 528 -24.35 -46.69 20.08
C PRO A 528 -24.10 -47.46 21.38
N GLY A 529 -24.69 -47.01 22.50
CA GLY A 529 -24.69 -47.75 23.75
C GLY A 529 -24.24 -46.94 24.97
N THR A 530 -24.93 -47.17 26.05
CA THR A 530 -24.90 -46.48 27.34
C THR A 530 -23.68 -46.83 28.19
N ASP A 531 -22.45 -46.44 27.81
CA ASP A 531 -21.32 -46.49 28.73
C ASP A 531 -20.43 -45.25 28.56
N LYS A 532 -20.69 -44.24 29.37
CA LYS A 532 -20.02 -42.93 29.35
C LYS A 532 -18.73 -42.88 30.15
N GLN A 533 -18.09 -43.99 30.44
CA GLN A 533 -16.87 -44.01 31.24
C GLN A 533 -15.80 -44.95 30.64
N ARG A 534 -15.17 -44.58 29.55
CA ARG A 534 -13.81 -44.98 29.23
C ARG A 534 -13.08 -43.83 28.56
N GLY A 535 -12.12 -43.27 29.27
CA GLY A 535 -11.18 -42.32 28.73
C GLY A 535 -10.36 -42.97 27.60
N PHE A 536 -10.10 -42.22 26.55
CA PHE A 536 -9.16 -42.63 25.51
C PHE A 536 -7.73 -42.39 26.02
N ASP A 537 -7.06 -43.45 26.50
CA ASP A 537 -5.62 -43.46 26.65
C ASP A 537 -5.00 -43.95 25.31
N ASN A 538 -4.22 -43.06 24.68
CA ASN A 538 -3.37 -43.33 23.52
C ASN A 538 -4.05 -43.57 22.16
N VAL A 539 -4.49 -42.51 21.51
CA VAL A 539 -4.62 -42.53 20.04
C VAL A 539 -3.30 -42.10 19.42
N ARG A 540 -2.59 -43.05 18.80
CA ARG A 540 -1.37 -42.80 18.03
C ARG A 540 -1.78 -42.69 16.56
N ILE A 541 -1.59 -41.52 15.95
CA ILE A 541 -1.75 -41.35 14.50
C ILE A 541 -0.38 -41.61 13.88
N GLU A 542 -0.23 -42.72 13.17
CA GLU A 542 0.94 -42.96 12.32
C GLU A 542 0.67 -42.41 10.93
N ALA A 543 1.53 -41.47 10.48
CA ALA A 543 1.52 -41.05 9.10
C ALA A 543 1.98 -42.19 8.21
N ALA A 544 1.14 -42.61 7.26
CA ALA A 544 1.54 -43.56 6.23
C ALA A 544 2.58 -42.91 5.32
N SER A 545 3.81 -43.41 5.32
CA SER A 545 4.82 -43.10 4.33
C SER A 545 4.44 -43.70 2.99
N GLY A 546 4.11 -42.88 2.01
CA GLY A 546 3.97 -43.22 0.61
C GLY A 546 4.92 -42.39 -0.25
#